data_38aa15d3d10d575268e6c18a06611daf
#
_entry.id   38aa15d3d10d575268e6c18a06611daf
#
_cell.length_a   1.000
_cell.length_b   1.000
_cell.length_c   1.000
_cell.angle_alpha   90.00
_cell.angle_beta   90.00
_cell.angle_gamma   90.00
#
_symmetry.space_group_name_H-M   'P 1'
#
loop_
_entity.id
_entity.type
_entity.pdbx_description
1 polymer ?
#
loop_
_entity_poly.entity_id
_entity_poly.type
_entity_poly.pdbx_seq_one_letter_code
_entity_poly.pdbx_strand_id
1 'polypeptide(L)'
;MLLAVAFVAGCKAGPSAFDNVGSVEGDSVPDSVAVATLVDTPSIALLDPATVGPDVDSAAVVSEESAGEEGVDAEVSTPRPRAPSPAMADGRFPRPEHVRGIYLNAWASGSRNRVNALLELAAQTEVNSFVIDIKDASGYISHPTDLPVAVEVGATEEVRIRDLPGLLNRLDSAGIYPIARIVIVKDPLLSAAKPDYAVQDMAGGAWADSKGIVWLNPYNKDVWDYHVDLAREVAEMGFPEIQWDYVRFADAPASDHARATYPGENGSKADAIRAFLDYSRQELAELGVAVTADVFGVTTTARRDVGIGQVWESFIDVVDVALPMVYPSHYWKGSFGIDTPNAYPYEIVKAALRDAVKRSADIEGAGITRPWLQDFTLGAPRYEAPEVRAQIQATYDAGLHEWILWNPGSHYTEDALEPIGGFVTDPIIRVGNELIPASQRYELTDTVPAVPEELAAEVVDTAATTIRVDTIPVDTIGGGTR
;
A
#
# COMPACT_ATOMS: atom_id res chain seq x y z
N MET A 1 -54.18 21.92 38.45
CA MET A 1 -54.86 20.71 38.96
C MET A 1 -53.77 19.63 38.94
N LEU A 2 -53.04 19.43 40.04
CA LEU A 2 -53.26 18.44 41.12
C LEU A 2 -53.15 17.01 40.52
N LEU A 3 -52.36 16.07 40.95
CA LEU A 3 -51.70 15.65 42.20
C LEU A 3 -50.64 14.60 41.79
N ALA A 4 -49.41 14.56 42.08
CA ALA A 4 -48.69 14.04 43.26
C ALA A 4 -49.26 12.72 43.87
N VAL A 5 -48.46 11.66 44.00
CA VAL A 5 -48.19 10.95 45.24
C VAL A 5 -47.10 9.89 45.04
N ALA A 6 -46.11 9.95 45.85
CA ALA A 6 -45.02 9.16 46.30
C ALA A 6 -45.44 8.00 47.22
N PHE A 7 -44.57 7.04 47.48
CA PHE A 7 -44.23 6.39 48.77
C PHE A 7 -43.38 5.12 48.47
N VAL A 8 -42.12 5.05 48.81
CA VAL A 8 -41.39 4.88 50.07
C VAL A 8 -41.30 3.42 50.57
N ALA A 9 -40.07 2.99 50.63
CA ALA A 9 -39.31 2.38 51.73
C ALA A 9 -39.43 0.89 52.06
N GLY A 10 -38.27 0.34 52.33
CA GLY A 10 -38.13 -0.65 53.37
C GLY A 10 -36.89 -1.50 53.37
N CYS A 11 -35.90 -1.04 54.05
CA CYS A 11 -34.75 -1.59 54.74
C CYS A 11 -34.89 -3.02 55.32
N LYS A 12 -33.75 -3.79 55.30
CA LYS A 12 -32.88 -4.16 56.46
C LYS A 12 -32.03 -5.36 56.11
N ALA A 13 -30.76 -5.23 56.12
CA ALA A 13 -29.72 -5.45 57.18
C ALA A 13 -29.28 -6.91 57.35
N GLY A 14 -28.01 -7.15 57.10
CA GLY A 14 -26.97 -8.08 57.25
C GLY A 14 -26.86 -8.89 58.55
N PRO A 15 -25.71 -9.49 59.01
CA PRO A 15 -24.33 -9.53 58.48
C PRO A 15 -23.65 -10.93 58.58
N SER A 16 -22.32 -10.93 58.26
CA SER A 16 -21.15 -11.78 58.68
C SER A 16 -20.63 -12.76 57.63
N ALA A 17 -19.48 -12.62 57.20
CA ALA A 17 -18.10 -12.72 57.66
C ALA A 17 -17.42 -14.09 57.36
N PHE A 18 -16.18 -13.99 56.81
CA PHE A 18 -15.13 -15.02 56.63
C PHE A 18 -15.32 -16.05 55.51
N ASP A 19 -14.41 -16.33 54.60
CA ASP A 19 -12.97 -16.32 54.52
C ASP A 19 -12.48 -16.41 53.07
N ASN A 20 -11.43 -15.66 52.75
CA ASN A 20 -10.22 -15.97 52.00
C ASN A 20 -10.20 -17.12 50.97
N VAL A 21 -9.92 -16.82 49.68
CA VAL A 21 -8.73 -17.23 48.92
C VAL A 21 -8.82 -16.62 47.52
N GLY A 22 -7.73 -15.98 47.06
CA GLY A 22 -7.63 -15.27 45.81
C GLY A 22 -7.76 -16.13 44.56
N SER A 23 -8.41 -15.57 43.58
CA SER A 23 -8.24 -15.89 42.18
C SER A 23 -8.28 -14.59 41.41
N VAL A 24 -7.23 -14.34 40.67
CA VAL A 24 -7.06 -13.21 39.74
C VAL A 24 -8.08 -13.41 38.63
N GLU A 25 -9.16 -12.63 38.62
CA GLU A 25 -10.05 -12.55 37.48
C GLU A 25 -9.37 -11.74 36.41
N GLY A 26 -9.11 -12.42 35.27
CA GLY A 26 -8.71 -11.78 34.03
C GLY A 26 -9.86 -10.95 33.48
N ASP A 27 -9.55 -9.70 33.16
CA ASP A 27 -10.44 -8.83 32.37
C ASP A 27 -10.72 -9.48 31.02
N SER A 28 -11.88 -10.07 30.91
CA SER A 28 -12.48 -10.47 29.65
C SER A 28 -12.99 -9.20 28.96
N VAL A 29 -12.23 -8.75 27.98
CA VAL A 29 -12.70 -7.78 26.97
C VAL A 29 -13.80 -8.47 26.16
N PRO A 30 -14.99 -7.87 25.96
CA PRO A 30 -16.03 -8.51 25.16
C PRO A 30 -15.61 -8.59 23.71
N ASP A 31 -15.54 -9.82 23.21
CA ASP A 31 -15.29 -10.23 21.83
C ASP A 31 -16.51 -9.93 20.95
N SER A 32 -16.89 -8.67 20.79
CA SER A 32 -17.83 -8.26 19.74
C SER A 32 -17.94 -6.73 19.64
N VAL A 33 -16.87 -6.08 19.21
CA VAL A 33 -17.03 -4.88 18.38
C VAL A 33 -16.68 -5.35 16.97
N ALA A 34 -17.69 -5.64 16.18
CA ALA A 34 -17.57 -5.69 14.75
C ALA A 34 -17.21 -4.26 14.29
N VAL A 35 -15.96 -3.90 14.41
CA VAL A 35 -15.39 -2.80 13.65
C VAL A 35 -15.55 -3.24 12.22
N ALA A 36 -16.45 -2.60 11.49
CA ALA A 36 -16.44 -2.60 10.04
C ALA A 36 -15.11 -1.94 9.63
N THR A 37 -14.05 -2.71 9.71
CA THR A 37 -12.79 -2.40 9.06
C THR A 37 -13.15 -2.33 7.59
N LEU A 38 -13.27 -1.12 7.06
CA LEU A 38 -13.07 -0.87 5.65
C LEU A 38 -11.73 -1.54 5.35
N VAL A 39 -11.79 -2.74 4.77
CA VAL A 39 -10.62 -3.45 4.32
C VAL A 39 -10.04 -2.58 3.23
N ASP A 40 -9.03 -1.81 3.58
CA ASP A 40 -8.27 -0.97 2.66
C ASP A 40 -7.34 -1.87 1.83
N THR A 41 -7.93 -2.86 1.19
CA THR A 41 -7.30 -3.53 0.06
C THR A 41 -7.37 -2.54 -1.09
N PRO A 42 -6.25 -2.17 -1.73
CA PRO A 42 -6.31 -1.39 -2.94
C PRO A 42 -7.19 -2.13 -3.94
N SER A 43 -8.45 -1.68 -4.06
CA SER A 43 -9.34 -2.19 -5.08
C SER A 43 -8.78 -1.69 -6.40
N ILE A 44 -8.21 -2.62 -7.19
CA ILE A 44 -8.05 -2.35 -8.62
C ILE A 44 -9.48 -2.26 -9.15
N ALA A 45 -10.01 -1.04 -9.24
CA ALA A 45 -11.26 -0.81 -9.92
C ALA A 45 -11.02 -1.17 -11.37
N LEU A 46 -11.75 -2.18 -11.84
CA LEU A 46 -11.76 -2.60 -13.21
C LEU A 46 -12.16 -1.39 -14.07
N LEU A 47 -11.20 -0.81 -14.78
CA LEU A 47 -11.48 0.19 -15.81
C LEU A 47 -12.30 -0.51 -16.91
N ASP A 48 -13.51 0.00 -17.17
CA ASP A 48 -14.39 -0.50 -18.21
C ASP A 48 -13.79 -0.18 -19.60
N PRO A 49 -13.48 -1.17 -20.44
CA PRO A 49 -12.87 -0.94 -21.75
C PRO A 49 -13.85 -0.39 -22.81
N ALA A 50 -15.08 -0.08 -22.45
CA ALA A 50 -16.12 0.23 -23.43
C ALA A 50 -16.19 1.69 -23.90
N THR A 51 -15.21 2.56 -23.59
CA THR A 51 -15.26 3.99 -23.96
C THR A 51 -14.01 4.50 -24.71
N VAL A 52 -13.51 3.75 -25.67
CA VAL A 52 -12.67 4.33 -26.72
C VAL A 52 -13.39 4.10 -28.07
N GLY A 53 -14.12 5.13 -28.50
CA GLY A 53 -14.73 5.15 -29.83
C GLY A 53 -13.67 5.30 -30.92
N PRO A 54 -13.92 4.71 -32.13
CA PRO A 54 -13.03 4.87 -33.26
C PRO A 54 -13.33 6.18 -33.98
N ASP A 55 -12.27 6.90 -34.30
CA ASP A 55 -12.11 7.87 -35.40
C ASP A 55 -10.95 8.80 -35.01
N VAL A 56 -9.92 8.92 -35.81
CA VAL A 56 -9.85 9.37 -37.19
C VAL A 56 -8.57 8.94 -37.89
N ASP A 57 -8.75 8.41 -39.05
CA ASP A 57 -7.78 8.42 -40.13
C ASP A 57 -7.45 9.85 -40.56
N SER A 58 -6.20 10.16 -40.80
CA SER A 58 -5.77 10.74 -42.08
C SER A 58 -4.31 11.17 -42.03
N ALA A 59 -3.57 10.58 -42.91
CA ALA A 59 -2.27 11.04 -43.34
C ALA A 59 -2.34 12.43 -43.97
N ALA A 60 -1.34 13.27 -43.61
CA ALA A 60 -0.87 14.33 -44.52
C ALA A 60 0.62 14.54 -44.30
N VAL A 61 1.36 14.11 -45.27
CA VAL A 61 2.74 14.55 -45.55
C VAL A 61 2.66 15.97 -46.07
N VAL A 62 3.41 16.92 -45.49
CA VAL A 62 3.96 18.08 -46.23
C VAL A 62 5.21 18.63 -45.53
N SER A 63 6.32 18.46 -46.19
CA SER A 63 7.46 19.36 -46.52
C SER A 63 7.88 20.45 -45.56
N GLU A 64 9.20 20.46 -45.36
CA GLU A 64 10.11 21.49 -44.88
C GLU A 64 9.82 22.89 -45.40
N GLU A 65 9.91 23.87 -44.52
CA GLU A 65 10.63 25.14 -44.84
C GLU A 65 11.05 25.87 -43.54
N SER A 66 12.27 26.35 -43.61
CA SER A 66 13.08 26.98 -42.59
C SER A 66 12.61 28.38 -42.20
N ALA A 67 12.81 28.83 -41.00
CA ALA A 67 13.63 29.95 -40.52
C ALA A 67 13.11 30.55 -39.19
N GLY A 68 14.04 30.82 -38.28
CA GLY A 68 13.86 31.81 -37.22
C GLY A 68 14.31 31.32 -35.84
N GLU A 69 15.62 31.45 -35.57
CA GLU A 69 16.20 31.40 -34.22
C GLU A 69 15.66 32.55 -33.37
N GLU A 70 15.08 32.23 -32.23
CA GLU A 70 15.28 33.01 -31.00
C GLU A 70 15.30 32.03 -29.83
N GLY A 71 16.48 31.90 -29.22
CA GLY A 71 16.76 30.99 -28.12
C GLY A 71 16.04 31.43 -26.85
N VAL A 72 15.36 30.47 -26.28
CA VAL A 72 15.12 30.38 -24.83
C VAL A 72 15.75 29.08 -24.41
N ASP A 73 16.90 29.18 -23.74
CA ASP A 73 17.58 28.04 -23.10
C ASP A 73 16.66 27.40 -22.07
N ALA A 74 15.88 26.42 -22.49
CA ALA A 74 15.37 25.42 -21.58
C ALA A 74 16.55 24.53 -21.23
N GLU A 75 17.15 24.73 -20.05
CA GLU A 75 18.08 23.76 -19.46
C GLU A 75 17.42 22.39 -19.49
N VAL A 76 17.83 21.57 -20.44
CA VAL A 76 17.61 20.13 -20.40
C VAL A 76 18.40 19.63 -19.19
N SER A 77 17.69 19.42 -18.10
CA SER A 77 18.24 18.81 -16.89
C SER A 77 18.81 17.45 -17.28
N THR A 78 20.12 17.39 -17.44
CA THR A 78 20.83 16.12 -17.55
C THR A 78 20.58 15.33 -16.28
N PRO A 79 20.25 14.02 -16.35
CA PRO A 79 20.10 13.19 -15.16
C PRO A 79 21.38 13.32 -14.32
N ARG A 80 21.27 13.86 -13.11
CA ARG A 80 22.39 13.82 -12.17
C ARG A 80 22.67 12.38 -11.84
N PRO A 81 23.95 11.96 -11.84
CA PRO A 81 24.33 10.67 -11.28
C PRO A 81 23.75 10.62 -9.86
N ARG A 82 23.04 9.54 -9.52
CA ARG A 82 22.55 9.31 -8.18
C ARG A 82 23.71 9.48 -7.20
N ALA A 83 23.67 10.50 -6.35
CA ALA A 83 24.49 10.46 -5.15
C ALA A 83 24.09 9.18 -4.43
N PRO A 84 25.04 8.35 -3.94
CA PRO A 84 24.68 7.23 -3.09
C PRO A 84 23.75 7.78 -2.02
N SER A 85 22.63 7.09 -1.76
CA SER A 85 21.73 7.43 -0.65
C SER A 85 22.60 7.78 0.54
N PRO A 86 22.41 8.95 1.18
CA PRO A 86 23.19 9.31 2.34
C PRO A 86 23.12 8.09 3.25
N ALA A 87 24.25 7.69 3.76
CA ALA A 87 24.49 6.42 4.39
C ALA A 87 23.27 6.00 5.24
N MET A 88 22.55 5.02 4.79
CA MET A 88 21.58 4.28 5.61
C MET A 88 22.30 3.53 6.76
N ALA A 89 23.56 3.87 7.06
CA ALA A 89 24.47 3.09 7.87
C ALA A 89 24.72 3.62 9.28
N ASP A 90 24.53 4.92 9.57
CA ASP A 90 24.96 5.49 10.85
C ASP A 90 23.78 5.96 11.75
N GLY A 91 22.57 5.57 11.44
CA GLY A 91 21.39 5.89 12.24
C GLY A 91 21.15 4.89 13.38
N ARG A 92 20.23 5.25 14.27
CA ARG A 92 19.72 4.41 15.36
C ARG A 92 19.27 3.02 14.89
N PHE A 93 18.70 2.95 13.67
CA PHE A 93 18.22 1.73 13.05
C PHE A 93 19.07 1.40 11.82
N PRO A 94 20.12 0.58 11.95
CA PRO A 94 20.91 0.16 10.81
C PRO A 94 20.01 -0.65 9.84
N ARG A 95 20.08 -0.30 8.56
CA ARG A 95 19.33 -1.03 7.55
C ARG A 95 19.82 -2.47 7.46
N PRO A 96 18.94 -3.47 7.55
CA PRO A 96 19.30 -4.86 7.27
C PRO A 96 19.88 -5.03 5.86
N GLU A 97 20.70 -6.04 5.65
CA GLU A 97 21.19 -6.40 4.32
C GLU A 97 20.02 -6.60 3.34
N HIS A 98 18.98 -7.28 3.81
CA HIS A 98 17.72 -7.47 3.10
C HIS A 98 16.56 -7.19 4.06
N VAL A 99 15.68 -6.28 3.68
CA VAL A 99 14.47 -5.96 4.45
C VAL A 99 13.40 -7.02 4.18
N ARG A 100 13.01 -7.74 5.24
CA ARG A 100 11.95 -8.75 5.26
C ARG A 100 10.93 -8.33 6.30
N GLY A 101 9.83 -7.74 5.85
CA GLY A 101 8.97 -7.00 6.74
C GLY A 101 7.55 -7.51 6.81
N ILE A 102 6.86 -7.02 7.83
CA ILE A 102 5.42 -7.17 8.03
C ILE A 102 4.78 -5.80 8.29
N TYR A 103 3.51 -5.66 7.89
CA TYR A 103 2.73 -4.45 8.10
C TYR A 103 2.01 -4.46 9.45
N LEU A 104 2.05 -3.34 10.13
CA LEU A 104 1.29 -3.08 11.35
C LEU A 104 0.36 -1.89 11.12
N ASN A 105 -0.96 -2.14 11.10
CA ASN A 105 -1.90 -1.04 11.12
C ASN A 105 -1.76 -0.22 12.42
N ALA A 106 -2.29 0.99 12.45
CA ALA A 106 -2.13 1.90 13.59
C ALA A 106 -2.65 1.32 14.91
N TRP A 107 -3.74 0.53 14.89
CA TRP A 107 -4.28 -0.14 16.07
C TRP A 107 -3.35 -1.24 16.59
N ALA A 108 -2.79 -2.04 15.70
CA ALA A 108 -1.81 -3.06 16.05
C ALA A 108 -0.55 -2.43 16.65
N SER A 109 -0.08 -1.34 16.06
CA SER A 109 1.09 -0.58 16.52
C SER A 109 0.87 0.07 17.89
N GLY A 110 -0.37 0.52 18.18
CA GLY A 110 -0.76 1.05 19.47
C GLY A 110 -1.01 -0.02 20.55
N SER A 111 -1.17 -1.28 20.16
CA SER A 111 -1.46 -2.39 21.07
C SER A 111 -0.17 -3.03 21.60
N ARG A 112 0.10 -2.86 22.90
CA ARG A 112 1.28 -3.48 23.53
C ARG A 112 1.33 -4.99 23.34
N ASN A 113 0.18 -5.66 23.48
CA ASN A 113 0.09 -7.10 23.35
C ASN A 113 0.35 -7.57 21.91
N ARG A 114 -0.22 -6.85 20.93
CA ARG A 114 0.02 -7.18 19.52
C ARG A 114 1.47 -6.96 19.11
N VAL A 115 2.06 -5.82 19.49
CA VAL A 115 3.48 -5.56 19.25
C VAL A 115 4.37 -6.60 19.91
N ASN A 116 4.06 -7.05 21.15
CA ASN A 116 4.81 -8.13 21.79
C ASN A 116 4.75 -9.43 20.97
N ALA A 117 3.58 -9.85 20.54
CA ALA A 117 3.40 -11.06 19.72
C ALA A 117 4.16 -10.98 18.39
N LEU A 118 4.15 -9.81 17.73
CA LEU A 118 4.86 -9.62 16.47
C LEU A 118 6.38 -9.53 16.66
N LEU A 119 6.86 -8.98 17.77
CA LEU A 119 8.28 -9.02 18.15
C LEU A 119 8.74 -10.45 18.45
N GLU A 120 7.88 -11.27 19.08
CA GLU A 120 8.16 -12.69 19.29
C GLU A 120 8.23 -13.46 17.98
N LEU A 121 7.30 -13.22 17.05
CA LEU A 121 7.34 -13.76 15.70
C LEU A 121 8.66 -13.39 14.99
N ALA A 122 9.04 -12.12 15.01
CA ALA A 122 10.28 -11.65 14.39
C ALA A 122 11.53 -12.28 15.04
N ALA A 123 11.54 -12.45 16.37
CA ALA A 123 12.65 -13.09 17.09
C ALA A 123 12.82 -14.58 16.74
N GLN A 124 11.82 -15.22 16.15
CA GLN A 124 11.80 -16.65 15.82
C GLN A 124 11.95 -16.90 14.30
N THR A 125 11.81 -15.86 13.47
CA THR A 125 11.75 -15.99 12.01
C THR A 125 12.67 -15.02 11.28
N GLU A 126 12.63 -15.08 9.95
CA GLU A 126 13.39 -14.19 9.06
C GLU A 126 12.90 -12.73 9.03
N VAL A 127 11.82 -12.38 9.76
CA VAL A 127 11.27 -11.03 9.81
C VAL A 127 12.19 -10.11 10.60
N ASN A 128 12.54 -8.97 10.00
CA ASN A 128 13.47 -7.99 10.58
C ASN A 128 13.00 -6.53 10.43
N SER A 129 11.79 -6.31 9.92
CA SER A 129 11.28 -4.96 9.66
C SER A 129 9.77 -4.88 9.90
N PHE A 130 9.31 -3.73 10.42
CA PHE A 130 7.90 -3.42 10.60
C PHE A 130 7.54 -2.14 9.85
N VAL A 131 6.55 -2.23 8.97
CA VAL A 131 5.91 -1.07 8.34
C VAL A 131 4.78 -0.61 9.24
N ILE A 132 4.83 0.64 9.70
CA ILE A 132 3.92 1.21 10.69
C ILE A 132 3.10 2.32 10.05
N ASP A 133 1.77 2.24 10.17
CA ASP A 133 0.90 3.33 9.76
C ASP A 133 1.09 4.56 10.65
N ILE A 134 1.72 5.55 10.09
CA ILE A 134 1.80 6.89 10.69
C ILE A 134 0.55 7.69 10.34
N LYS A 135 0.07 7.57 9.11
CA LYS A 135 -1.21 8.12 8.65
C LYS A 135 -1.82 7.14 7.64
N ASP A 136 -2.98 6.63 7.96
CA ASP A 136 -3.74 5.73 7.08
C ASP A 136 -4.78 6.49 6.21
N ALA A 137 -5.55 5.75 5.41
CA ALA A 137 -6.56 6.31 4.51
C ALA A 137 -7.80 6.89 5.23
N SER A 138 -7.86 6.83 6.56
CA SER A 138 -8.88 7.55 7.36
C SER A 138 -8.56 9.04 7.53
N GLY A 139 -7.31 9.44 7.26
CA GLY A 139 -6.80 10.79 7.45
C GLY A 139 -6.27 11.08 8.85
N TYR A 140 -6.49 10.18 9.83
CA TYR A 140 -5.96 10.37 11.18
C TYR A 140 -4.46 10.06 11.24
N ILE A 141 -3.73 10.90 11.99
CA ILE A 141 -2.34 10.67 12.36
C ILE A 141 -2.30 9.78 13.60
N SER A 142 -1.51 8.73 13.54
CA SER A 142 -1.53 7.66 14.54
C SER A 142 -0.90 8.04 15.88
N HIS A 143 -0.04 9.06 15.93
CA HIS A 143 0.67 9.53 17.12
C HIS A 143 0.30 10.98 17.46
N PRO A 144 0.58 11.45 18.69
CA PRO A 144 0.40 12.85 19.04
C PRO A 144 1.31 13.75 18.20
N THR A 145 0.74 14.79 17.59
CA THR A 145 1.45 15.79 16.79
C THR A 145 0.84 17.18 17.01
N ASP A 146 1.68 18.20 16.90
CA ASP A 146 1.28 19.61 16.92
C ASP A 146 1.37 20.26 15.53
N LEU A 147 1.49 19.47 14.45
CA LEU A 147 1.51 19.99 13.07
C LEU A 147 0.26 20.84 12.82
N PRO A 148 0.41 22.13 12.41
CA PRO A 148 -0.70 23.07 12.34
C PRO A 148 -1.86 22.58 11.46
N VAL A 149 -1.55 22.03 10.28
CA VAL A 149 -2.57 21.50 9.36
C VAL A 149 -3.27 20.29 9.96
N ALA A 150 -2.53 19.37 10.61
CA ALA A 150 -3.12 18.20 11.27
C ALA A 150 -4.11 18.58 12.36
N VAL A 151 -3.77 19.59 13.18
CA VAL A 151 -4.65 20.12 14.23
C VAL A 151 -5.88 20.80 13.59
N GLU A 152 -5.67 21.63 12.57
CA GLU A 152 -6.74 22.37 11.89
C GLU A 152 -7.80 21.42 11.28
N VAL A 153 -7.37 20.30 10.68
CA VAL A 153 -8.27 19.38 9.98
C VAL A 153 -8.82 18.26 10.87
N GLY A 154 -8.45 18.23 12.16
CA GLY A 154 -8.91 17.22 13.11
C GLY A 154 -8.19 15.87 12.97
N ALA A 155 -7.07 15.81 12.27
CA ALA A 155 -6.30 14.57 12.08
C ALA A 155 -5.68 14.04 13.39
N THR A 156 -5.68 14.84 14.45
CA THR A 156 -5.16 14.51 15.78
C THR A 156 -6.22 13.99 16.75
N GLU A 157 -7.50 13.88 16.32
CA GLU A 157 -8.58 13.50 17.22
C GLU A 157 -8.61 12.02 17.59
N GLU A 158 -7.92 11.16 16.80
CA GLU A 158 -7.88 9.71 17.01
C GLU A 158 -6.45 9.19 17.08
N VAL A 159 -5.78 9.40 18.22
CA VAL A 159 -4.41 8.92 18.46
C VAL A 159 -4.43 7.44 18.85
N ARG A 160 -3.84 6.60 18.00
CA ARG A 160 -3.78 5.15 18.16
C ARG A 160 -2.45 4.70 18.79
N ILE A 161 -1.33 5.36 18.48
CA ILE A 161 0.01 5.11 19.02
C ILE A 161 0.36 6.22 20.00
N ARG A 162 -0.05 6.07 21.25
CA ARG A 162 0.10 7.12 22.29
C ARG A 162 1.55 7.43 22.67
N ASP A 163 2.44 6.48 22.46
CA ASP A 163 3.88 6.58 22.79
C ASP A 163 4.70 6.03 21.63
N LEU A 164 4.81 6.81 20.56
CA LEU A 164 5.62 6.45 19.38
C LEU A 164 7.11 6.36 19.72
N PRO A 165 7.72 7.27 20.50
CA PRO A 165 9.11 7.11 20.94
C PRO A 165 9.35 5.83 21.73
N GLY A 166 8.42 5.45 22.62
CA GLY A 166 8.49 4.20 23.37
C GLY A 166 8.36 2.96 22.45
N LEU A 167 7.52 3.01 21.42
CA LEU A 167 7.47 1.97 20.40
C LEU A 167 8.80 1.84 19.68
N LEU A 168 9.37 2.96 19.18
CA LEU A 168 10.67 2.96 18.51
C LEU A 168 11.80 2.42 19.41
N ASN A 169 11.80 2.74 20.72
CA ASN A 169 12.77 2.17 21.67
C ASN A 169 12.67 0.64 21.77
N ARG A 170 11.45 0.10 21.67
CA ARG A 170 11.25 -1.35 21.71
C ARG A 170 11.71 -2.02 20.43
N LEU A 171 11.44 -1.41 19.28
CA LEU A 171 11.90 -1.91 17.98
C LEU A 171 13.44 -1.91 17.90
N ASP A 172 14.08 -0.82 18.32
CA ASP A 172 15.53 -0.71 18.42
C ASP A 172 16.13 -1.82 19.30
N SER A 173 15.57 -2.00 20.51
CA SER A 173 16.02 -3.06 21.45
C SER A 173 15.85 -4.47 20.88
N ALA A 174 14.92 -4.66 19.95
CA ALA A 174 14.66 -5.93 19.27
C ALA A 174 15.40 -6.07 17.94
N GLY A 175 16.13 -5.05 17.48
CA GLY A 175 16.82 -5.04 16.20
C GLY A 175 15.88 -4.99 14.99
N ILE A 176 14.67 -4.43 15.15
CA ILE A 176 13.65 -4.32 14.11
C ILE A 176 13.76 -2.96 13.40
N TYR A 177 13.90 -2.99 12.08
CA TYR A 177 13.96 -1.82 11.21
C TYR A 177 12.54 -1.25 10.99
N PRO A 178 12.24 -0.02 11.47
CA PRO A 178 10.92 0.57 11.33
C PRO A 178 10.80 1.36 10.01
N ILE A 179 9.65 1.25 9.36
CA ILE A 179 9.29 1.99 8.15
C ILE A 179 8.02 2.78 8.44
N ALA A 180 8.04 4.10 8.21
CA ALA A 180 6.89 4.97 8.41
C ALA A 180 6.04 5.01 7.13
N ARG A 181 4.84 4.40 7.15
CA ARG A 181 3.90 4.47 6.03
C ARG A 181 2.96 5.66 6.18
N ILE A 182 2.86 6.46 5.12
CA ILE A 182 2.02 7.67 5.06
C ILE A 182 1.17 7.61 3.78
N VAL A 183 -0.14 7.59 3.95
CA VAL A 183 -1.13 7.67 2.86
C VAL A 183 -1.31 9.11 2.44
N ILE A 184 -1.25 9.39 1.13
CA ILE A 184 -1.25 10.77 0.61
C ILE A 184 -2.65 11.19 0.13
N VAL A 185 -3.08 10.74 -1.05
CA VAL A 185 -4.22 11.35 -1.75
C VAL A 185 -5.59 10.87 -1.28
N LYS A 186 -5.64 9.84 -0.46
CA LYS A 186 -6.88 9.36 0.15
C LYS A 186 -6.97 9.86 1.59
N ASP A 187 -7.50 11.07 1.77
CA ASP A 187 -7.59 11.73 3.06
C ASP A 187 -8.94 12.46 3.18
N PRO A 188 -9.94 11.83 3.81
CA PRO A 188 -11.26 12.42 3.97
C PRO A 188 -11.29 13.64 4.91
N LEU A 189 -10.37 13.71 5.88
CA LEU A 189 -10.32 14.84 6.82
C LEU A 189 -9.77 16.09 6.12
N LEU A 190 -8.63 15.95 5.43
CA LEU A 190 -8.04 17.06 4.69
C LEU A 190 -8.94 17.52 3.56
N SER A 191 -9.54 16.59 2.79
CA SER A 191 -10.44 16.95 1.69
C SER A 191 -11.75 17.62 2.16
N ALA A 192 -12.25 17.26 3.34
CA ALA A 192 -13.42 17.91 3.93
C ALA A 192 -13.11 19.31 4.47
N ALA A 193 -11.97 19.48 5.14
CA ALA A 193 -11.53 20.76 5.71
C ALA A 193 -11.01 21.73 4.63
N LYS A 194 -10.38 21.22 3.60
CA LYS A 194 -9.76 21.97 2.49
C LYS A 194 -10.28 21.46 1.13
N PRO A 195 -11.55 21.73 0.78
CA PRO A 195 -12.12 21.22 -0.48
C PRO A 195 -11.35 21.63 -1.74
N ASP A 196 -10.65 22.77 -1.70
CA ASP A 196 -9.81 23.27 -2.80
C ASP A 196 -8.53 22.43 -3.01
N TYR A 197 -8.16 21.59 -2.03
CA TYR A 197 -7.03 20.66 -2.16
C TYR A 197 -7.43 19.37 -2.87
N ALA A 198 -8.73 19.10 -2.99
CA ALA A 198 -9.27 17.93 -3.67
C ALA A 198 -9.26 18.11 -5.20
N VAL A 199 -9.35 16.99 -5.91
CA VAL A 199 -9.76 16.94 -7.31
C VAL A 199 -11.12 17.64 -7.41
N GLN A 200 -11.34 18.47 -8.45
CA GLN A 200 -12.54 19.26 -8.61
C GLN A 200 -13.50 18.63 -9.62
N ASP A 201 -14.80 18.73 -9.37
CA ASP A 201 -15.83 18.31 -10.35
C ASP A 201 -16.07 19.44 -11.37
N MET A 202 -16.23 19.10 -12.64
CA MET A 202 -16.59 20.08 -13.67
C MET A 202 -17.89 20.82 -13.39
N ALA A 203 -18.80 20.24 -12.60
CA ALA A 203 -20.01 20.88 -12.14
C ALA A 203 -19.79 21.81 -10.94
N GLY A 204 -18.58 21.85 -10.39
CA GLY A 204 -18.15 22.63 -9.23
C GLY A 204 -18.11 21.85 -7.93
N GLY A 205 -17.16 22.21 -7.06
CA GLY A 205 -16.89 21.56 -5.79
C GLY A 205 -15.94 20.36 -5.90
N ALA A 206 -15.66 19.73 -4.78
CA ALA A 206 -14.78 18.57 -4.73
C ALA A 206 -15.39 17.39 -5.51
N TRP A 207 -14.57 16.76 -6.36
CA TRP A 207 -14.94 15.58 -7.09
C TRP A 207 -14.93 14.34 -6.19
N ALA A 208 -15.95 13.50 -6.33
CA ALA A 208 -16.01 12.19 -5.72
C ALA A 208 -16.17 11.11 -6.80
N ASP A 209 -15.49 9.98 -6.62
CA ASP A 209 -15.68 8.81 -7.46
C ASP A 209 -17.05 8.16 -7.25
N SER A 210 -17.38 7.14 -8.05
CA SER A 210 -18.65 6.41 -7.96
C SER A 210 -18.88 5.68 -6.62
N LYS A 211 -17.81 5.51 -5.81
CA LYS A 211 -17.88 4.97 -4.46
C LYS A 211 -18.09 6.06 -3.41
N GLY A 212 -18.14 7.33 -3.81
CA GLY A 212 -18.29 8.49 -2.94
C GLY A 212 -16.99 8.93 -2.26
N ILE A 213 -15.85 8.46 -2.71
CA ILE A 213 -14.54 8.84 -2.15
C ILE A 213 -14.09 10.15 -2.80
N VAL A 214 -13.77 11.14 -1.97
CA VAL A 214 -13.12 12.38 -2.38
C VAL A 214 -11.61 12.18 -2.35
N TRP A 215 -10.93 12.52 -3.43
CA TRP A 215 -9.50 12.36 -3.60
C TRP A 215 -8.80 13.71 -3.57
N LEU A 216 -7.68 13.79 -2.88
CA LEU A 216 -6.82 14.96 -2.96
C LEU A 216 -6.18 15.05 -4.36
N ASN A 217 -5.90 16.26 -4.79
CA ASN A 217 -5.32 16.54 -6.09
C ASN A 217 -3.78 16.32 -6.06
N PRO A 218 -3.24 15.33 -6.79
CA PRO A 218 -1.81 15.04 -6.76
C PRO A 218 -0.92 16.16 -7.34
N TYR A 219 -1.47 17.15 -8.04
CA TYR A 219 -0.73 18.33 -8.51
C TYR A 219 -0.63 19.44 -7.44
N ASN A 220 -1.39 19.34 -6.34
CA ASN A 220 -1.45 20.40 -5.34
C ASN A 220 -0.24 20.33 -4.39
N LYS A 221 0.57 21.39 -4.39
CA LYS A 221 1.77 21.46 -3.55
C LYS A 221 1.48 21.61 -2.06
N ASP A 222 0.36 22.22 -1.66
CA ASP A 222 -0.02 22.29 -0.25
C ASP A 222 -0.34 20.88 0.32
N VAL A 223 -0.84 19.98 -0.55
CA VAL A 223 -1.00 18.56 -0.20
C VAL A 223 0.37 17.91 0.00
N TRP A 224 1.35 18.23 -0.86
CA TRP A 224 2.71 17.72 -0.73
C TRP A 224 3.36 18.18 0.57
N ASP A 225 3.29 19.49 0.83
CA ASP A 225 3.92 20.12 2.00
C ASP A 225 3.39 19.52 3.30
N TYR A 226 2.07 19.36 3.44
CA TYR A 226 1.47 18.73 4.63
C TYR A 226 2.01 17.32 4.91
N HIS A 227 2.12 16.49 3.87
CA HIS A 227 2.60 15.12 4.04
C HIS A 227 4.11 15.06 4.25
N VAL A 228 4.87 15.94 3.62
CA VAL A 228 6.32 16.05 3.83
C VAL A 228 6.65 16.58 5.22
N ASP A 229 5.87 17.53 5.75
CA ASP A 229 6.04 18.00 7.14
C ASP A 229 5.81 16.85 8.14
N LEU A 230 4.79 16.01 7.92
CA LEU A 230 4.56 14.81 8.74
C LEU A 230 5.72 13.81 8.60
N ALA A 231 6.22 13.60 7.39
CA ALA A 231 7.36 12.72 7.16
C ALA A 231 8.63 13.23 7.86
N ARG A 232 8.86 14.54 7.84
CA ARG A 232 9.98 15.20 8.54
C ARG A 232 9.88 14.96 10.05
N GLU A 233 8.70 15.18 10.64
CA GLU A 233 8.47 14.96 12.08
C GLU A 233 8.84 13.53 12.49
N VAL A 234 8.35 12.51 11.78
CA VAL A 234 8.64 11.12 12.17
C VAL A 234 10.06 10.68 11.84
N ALA A 235 10.69 11.26 10.81
CA ALA A 235 12.11 11.07 10.53
C ALA A 235 12.97 11.63 11.67
N GLU A 236 12.64 12.82 12.20
CA GLU A 236 13.30 13.42 13.37
C GLU A 236 13.05 12.61 14.65
N MET A 237 11.94 11.88 14.76
CA MET A 237 11.70 10.92 15.85
C MET A 237 12.54 9.65 15.71
N GLY A 238 13.14 9.39 14.53
CA GLY A 238 14.10 8.32 14.29
C GLY A 238 13.66 7.24 13.30
N PHE A 239 12.61 7.43 12.50
CA PHE A 239 12.32 6.52 11.38
C PHE A 239 13.38 6.67 10.29
N PRO A 240 14.03 5.58 9.87
CA PRO A 240 15.07 5.62 8.84
C PRO A 240 14.52 5.57 7.41
N GLU A 241 13.22 5.27 7.24
CA GLU A 241 12.57 5.09 5.95
C GLU A 241 11.14 5.64 5.97
N ILE A 242 10.80 6.46 4.96
CA ILE A 242 9.47 7.01 4.72
C ILE A 242 8.88 6.30 3.51
N GLN A 243 7.73 5.68 3.69
CA GLN A 243 7.02 4.93 2.67
C GLN A 243 5.72 5.63 2.29
N TRP A 244 5.68 6.17 1.06
CA TRP A 244 4.52 6.83 0.50
C TRP A 244 3.53 5.82 -0.07
N ASP A 245 2.31 5.82 0.44
CA ASP A 245 1.23 5.04 -0.16
C ASP A 245 0.12 5.95 -0.71
N TYR A 246 -0.68 5.41 -1.61
CA TYR A 246 -1.63 6.21 -2.40
C TYR A 246 -0.94 7.39 -3.13
N VAL A 247 0.31 7.21 -3.52
CA VAL A 247 1.06 8.12 -4.38
C VAL A 247 0.65 7.90 -5.84
N ARG A 248 -0.60 8.27 -6.14
CA ARG A 248 -1.27 7.97 -7.40
C ARG A 248 -2.53 8.81 -7.59
N PHE A 249 -3.11 8.77 -8.78
CA PHE A 249 -4.44 9.29 -9.04
C PHE A 249 -5.50 8.25 -8.65
N ALA A 250 -6.76 8.69 -8.61
CA ALA A 250 -7.89 7.80 -8.31
C ALA A 250 -7.96 6.64 -9.32
N ASP A 251 -8.18 5.43 -8.83
CA ASP A 251 -8.48 4.23 -9.61
C ASP A 251 -9.98 4.14 -9.88
N ALA A 252 -10.49 5.10 -10.65
CA ALA A 252 -11.90 5.24 -10.92
C ALA A 252 -12.22 4.93 -12.41
N PRO A 253 -13.48 4.57 -12.74
CA PRO A 253 -13.88 4.39 -14.12
C PRO A 253 -13.68 5.64 -14.98
N ALA A 254 -13.51 5.46 -16.30
CA ALA A 254 -13.35 6.58 -17.23
C ALA A 254 -14.52 7.58 -17.17
N SER A 255 -15.74 7.10 -16.90
CA SER A 255 -16.94 7.95 -16.71
C SER A 255 -16.79 8.90 -15.52
N ASP A 256 -16.14 8.48 -14.46
CA ASP A 256 -15.87 9.32 -13.28
C ASP A 256 -14.78 10.33 -13.59
N HIS A 257 -13.69 9.88 -14.21
CA HIS A 257 -12.59 10.76 -14.65
C HIS A 257 -13.04 11.82 -15.64
N ALA A 258 -14.06 11.55 -16.48
CA ALA A 258 -14.61 12.53 -17.42
C ALA A 258 -15.20 13.77 -16.74
N ARG A 259 -15.50 13.72 -15.43
CA ARG A 259 -16.00 14.83 -14.63
C ARG A 259 -14.90 15.50 -13.78
N ALA A 260 -13.75 14.86 -13.67
CA ALA A 260 -12.66 15.33 -12.82
C ALA A 260 -11.85 16.43 -13.52
N THR A 261 -11.50 17.46 -12.77
CA THR A 261 -10.52 18.49 -13.17
C THR A 261 -9.45 18.60 -12.10
N TYR A 262 -8.25 18.93 -12.53
CA TYR A 262 -7.09 18.98 -11.66
C TYR A 262 -6.50 20.39 -11.64
N PRO A 263 -6.94 21.29 -10.76
CA PRO A 263 -6.38 22.63 -10.65
C PRO A 263 -4.85 22.60 -10.47
N GLY A 264 -4.13 23.37 -11.27
CA GLY A 264 -2.67 23.37 -11.26
C GLY A 264 -2.01 22.22 -12.04
N GLU A 265 -2.81 21.46 -12.83
CA GLU A 265 -2.26 20.42 -13.72
C GLU A 265 -1.12 20.96 -14.57
N ASN A 266 0.02 20.26 -14.50
CA ASN A 266 1.21 20.58 -15.26
C ASN A 266 1.91 19.27 -15.65
N GLY A 267 1.87 18.95 -16.94
CA GLY A 267 2.36 17.68 -17.46
C GLY A 267 1.39 16.51 -17.28
N SER A 268 1.87 15.32 -17.53
CA SER A 268 1.08 14.09 -17.39
C SER A 268 0.86 13.71 -15.91
N LYS A 269 -0.04 12.79 -15.64
CA LYS A 269 -0.21 12.19 -14.31
C LYS A 269 1.09 11.56 -13.80
N ALA A 270 1.85 10.92 -14.68
CA ALA A 270 3.13 10.31 -14.33
C ALA A 270 4.19 11.38 -13.96
N ASP A 271 4.18 12.53 -14.65
CA ASP A 271 5.05 13.65 -14.28
C ASP A 271 4.72 14.21 -12.90
N ALA A 272 3.43 14.29 -12.54
CA ALA A 272 3.01 14.74 -11.21
C ALA A 272 3.50 13.79 -10.09
N ILE A 273 3.34 12.48 -10.29
CA ILE A 273 3.81 11.48 -9.30
C ILE A 273 5.34 11.53 -9.18
N ARG A 274 6.07 11.58 -10.30
CA ARG A 274 7.53 11.78 -10.29
C ARG A 274 7.92 13.06 -9.55
N ALA A 275 7.25 14.17 -9.85
CA ALA A 275 7.57 15.47 -9.25
C ALA A 275 7.35 15.47 -7.73
N PHE A 276 6.29 14.81 -7.23
CA PHE A 276 6.08 14.65 -5.79
C PHE A 276 7.20 13.81 -5.15
N LEU A 277 7.55 12.68 -5.75
CA LEU A 277 8.59 11.79 -5.22
C LEU A 277 9.96 12.47 -5.19
N ASP A 278 10.31 13.20 -6.26
CA ASP A 278 11.55 13.98 -6.31
C ASP A 278 11.55 15.12 -5.29
N TYR A 279 10.43 15.83 -5.16
CA TYR A 279 10.23 16.87 -4.16
C TYR A 279 10.41 16.32 -2.74
N SER A 280 9.72 15.24 -2.39
CA SER A 280 9.81 14.64 -1.06
C SER A 280 11.22 14.17 -0.73
N ARG A 281 11.93 13.63 -1.74
CA ARG A 281 13.32 13.21 -1.59
C ARG A 281 14.25 14.38 -1.32
N GLN A 282 14.05 15.50 -2.02
CA GLN A 282 14.85 16.72 -1.81
C GLN A 282 14.62 17.30 -0.42
N GLU A 283 13.35 17.42 0.01
CA GLU A 283 12.98 17.96 1.30
C GLU A 283 13.44 17.11 2.50
N LEU A 284 13.56 15.79 2.32
CA LEU A 284 13.98 14.86 3.36
C LEU A 284 15.49 14.53 3.29
N ALA A 285 16.22 15.07 2.31
CA ALA A 285 17.61 14.71 2.05
C ALA A 285 18.55 14.96 3.24
N GLU A 286 18.36 16.07 3.96
CA GLU A 286 19.20 16.42 5.13
C GLU A 286 19.00 15.49 6.31
N LEU A 287 17.86 14.79 6.38
CA LEU A 287 17.56 13.83 7.44
C LEU A 287 18.15 12.44 7.16
N GLY A 288 18.63 12.21 5.92
CA GLY A 288 19.28 10.96 5.55
C GLY A 288 18.34 9.74 5.54
N VAL A 289 17.04 9.95 5.45
CA VAL A 289 16.04 8.86 5.40
C VAL A 289 15.86 8.36 3.97
N ALA A 290 15.53 7.06 3.85
CA ALA A 290 15.14 6.50 2.56
C ALA A 290 13.71 6.95 2.18
N VAL A 291 13.50 7.31 0.91
CA VAL A 291 12.19 7.65 0.35
C VAL A 291 11.72 6.51 -0.54
N THR A 292 10.60 5.91 -0.19
CA THR A 292 10.08 4.72 -0.85
C THR A 292 8.62 4.91 -1.24
N ALA A 293 8.12 4.13 -2.20
CA ALA A 293 6.78 4.32 -2.75
C ALA A 293 6.06 3.00 -3.04
N ASP A 294 4.82 2.92 -2.56
CA ASP A 294 3.90 1.83 -2.88
C ASP A 294 3.28 2.07 -4.26
N VAL A 295 3.35 1.07 -5.11
CA VAL A 295 2.81 1.14 -6.46
C VAL A 295 1.96 -0.08 -6.78
N PHE A 296 1.02 0.06 -7.70
CA PHE A 296 0.21 -1.08 -8.14
C PHE A 296 1.09 -2.17 -8.75
N GLY A 297 0.79 -3.43 -8.45
CA GLY A 297 1.51 -4.57 -9.00
C GLY A 297 1.54 -4.60 -10.53
N VAL A 298 0.45 -4.18 -11.19
CA VAL A 298 0.38 -4.06 -12.64
C VAL A 298 1.40 -3.08 -13.23
N THR A 299 1.87 -2.11 -12.47
CA THR A 299 2.88 -1.14 -12.89
C THR A 299 4.19 -1.81 -13.30
N THR A 300 4.52 -2.96 -12.72
CA THR A 300 5.72 -3.74 -13.09
C THR A 300 5.69 -4.20 -14.55
N THR A 301 4.50 -4.46 -15.11
CA THR A 301 4.30 -5.06 -16.44
C THR A 301 3.73 -4.06 -17.45
N ALA A 302 2.83 -3.15 -17.02
CA ALA A 302 2.20 -2.18 -17.89
C ALA A 302 3.22 -1.19 -18.46
N ARG A 303 3.24 -1.08 -19.82
CA ARG A 303 4.16 -0.17 -20.55
C ARG A 303 3.70 1.28 -20.58
N ARG A 304 2.46 1.54 -20.18
CA ARG A 304 1.83 2.87 -20.16
C ARG A 304 1.11 3.05 -18.84
N ASP A 305 0.82 4.31 -18.50
CA ASP A 305 -0.04 4.61 -17.37
C ASP A 305 -1.41 3.95 -17.53
N VAL A 306 -1.81 3.21 -16.52
CA VAL A 306 -3.15 2.61 -16.42
C VAL A 306 -4.19 3.59 -15.85
N GLY A 307 -3.90 4.89 -15.91
CA GLY A 307 -4.80 5.97 -15.51
C GLY A 307 -4.53 6.55 -14.12
N ILE A 308 -3.53 6.03 -13.41
CA ILE A 308 -3.23 6.40 -12.01
C ILE A 308 -1.93 7.18 -11.83
N GLY A 309 -1.21 7.46 -12.93
CA GLY A 309 0.06 8.20 -12.89
C GLY A 309 1.27 7.37 -12.50
N GLN A 310 1.15 6.05 -12.48
CA GLN A 310 2.26 5.16 -12.14
C GLN A 310 2.80 4.47 -13.40
N VAL A 311 3.95 4.92 -13.88
CA VAL A 311 4.73 4.30 -14.95
C VAL A 311 6.10 3.93 -14.40
N TRP A 312 6.50 2.67 -14.49
CA TRP A 312 7.70 2.15 -13.81
C TRP A 312 8.94 2.99 -14.07
N GLU A 313 9.23 3.28 -15.33
CA GLU A 313 10.40 4.05 -15.76
C GLU A 313 10.34 5.54 -15.35
N SER A 314 9.15 6.06 -15.04
CA SER A 314 8.99 7.48 -14.69
C SER A 314 9.34 7.79 -13.24
N PHE A 315 9.44 6.80 -12.36
CA PHE A 315 9.68 7.05 -10.94
C PHE A 315 10.78 6.21 -10.30
N ILE A 316 11.18 5.07 -10.90
CA ILE A 316 12.09 4.12 -10.25
C ILE A 316 13.47 4.71 -9.92
N ASP A 317 13.89 5.76 -10.61
CA ASP A 317 15.16 6.46 -10.40
C ASP A 317 15.07 7.59 -9.36
N VAL A 318 13.86 7.96 -8.92
CA VAL A 318 13.65 9.00 -7.90
C VAL A 318 13.21 8.46 -6.54
N VAL A 319 13.09 7.15 -6.40
CA VAL A 319 12.86 6.47 -5.11
C VAL A 319 14.04 5.59 -4.74
N ASP A 320 14.26 5.37 -3.44
CA ASP A 320 15.26 4.42 -2.96
C ASP A 320 14.76 2.99 -3.06
N VAL A 321 13.45 2.79 -2.85
CA VAL A 321 12.77 1.50 -2.99
C VAL A 321 11.39 1.70 -3.63
N ALA A 322 11.07 0.92 -4.65
CA ALA A 322 9.73 0.76 -5.17
C ALA A 322 9.09 -0.51 -4.60
N LEU A 323 7.87 -0.37 -4.09
CA LEU A 323 7.13 -1.47 -3.45
C LEU A 323 5.89 -1.85 -4.27
N PRO A 324 6.03 -2.68 -5.31
CA PRO A 324 4.88 -3.12 -6.08
C PRO A 324 3.99 -4.07 -5.26
N MET A 325 2.70 -3.80 -5.24
CA MET A 325 1.67 -4.60 -4.57
C MET A 325 1.28 -5.78 -5.47
N VAL A 326 2.09 -6.84 -5.47
CA VAL A 326 1.92 -7.99 -6.37
C VAL A 326 1.00 -9.06 -5.77
N TYR A 327 -0.17 -8.65 -5.29
CA TYR A 327 -1.15 -9.56 -4.69
C TYR A 327 -1.85 -10.39 -5.77
N PRO A 328 -1.73 -11.74 -5.80
CA PRO A 328 -2.32 -12.57 -6.84
C PRO A 328 -3.84 -12.40 -6.96
N SER A 329 -4.54 -12.13 -5.85
CA SER A 329 -6.00 -11.88 -5.85
C SER A 329 -6.42 -10.59 -6.56
N HIS A 330 -5.50 -9.68 -6.85
CA HIS A 330 -5.74 -8.39 -7.48
C HIS A 330 -5.44 -8.38 -9.00
N TYR A 331 -4.92 -9.49 -9.52
CA TYR A 331 -4.72 -9.64 -10.95
C TYR A 331 -5.99 -10.17 -11.61
N TRP A 332 -6.32 -9.62 -12.77
CA TRP A 332 -7.51 -10.06 -13.53
C TRP A 332 -7.27 -11.38 -14.24
N LYS A 333 -8.37 -12.03 -14.62
CA LYS A 333 -8.35 -13.22 -15.45
C LYS A 333 -7.55 -12.98 -16.73
N GLY A 334 -6.61 -13.88 -17.04
CA GLY A 334 -5.75 -13.80 -18.22
C GLY A 334 -4.40 -13.10 -17.96
N SER A 335 -4.18 -12.50 -16.78
CA SER A 335 -2.86 -11.95 -16.43
C SER A 335 -1.79 -13.03 -16.55
N PHE A 336 -0.72 -12.74 -17.27
CA PHE A 336 0.35 -13.68 -17.58
C PHE A 336 -0.12 -15.00 -18.22
N GLY A 337 -1.27 -15.00 -18.92
CA GLY A 337 -1.87 -16.19 -19.51
C GLY A 337 -2.59 -17.10 -18.52
N ILE A 338 -2.81 -16.65 -17.27
CA ILE A 338 -3.40 -17.44 -16.18
C ILE A 338 -4.85 -17.03 -15.96
N ASP A 339 -5.80 -17.98 -16.12
CA ASP A 339 -7.24 -17.71 -15.98
C ASP A 339 -7.70 -17.43 -14.55
N THR A 340 -6.98 -17.92 -13.55
CA THR A 340 -7.30 -17.78 -12.13
C THR A 340 -6.07 -17.35 -11.33
N PRO A 341 -5.61 -16.06 -11.48
CA PRO A 341 -4.34 -15.61 -10.91
C PRO A 341 -4.20 -15.89 -9.42
N ASN A 342 -5.28 -15.71 -8.65
CA ASN A 342 -5.27 -15.96 -7.20
C ASN A 342 -4.90 -17.41 -6.82
N ALA A 343 -5.08 -18.37 -7.70
CA ALA A 343 -4.72 -19.77 -7.47
C ALA A 343 -3.25 -20.10 -7.84
N TYR A 344 -2.53 -19.13 -8.41
CA TYR A 344 -1.17 -19.31 -8.94
C TYR A 344 -0.19 -18.28 -8.33
N PRO A 345 -0.03 -18.24 -6.99
CA PRO A 345 0.73 -17.21 -6.30
C PRO A 345 2.20 -17.17 -6.71
N TYR A 346 2.83 -18.31 -6.94
CA TYR A 346 4.22 -18.37 -7.36
C TYR A 346 4.43 -17.75 -8.74
N GLU A 347 3.62 -18.15 -9.72
CA GLU A 347 3.75 -17.74 -11.11
C GLU A 347 3.46 -16.26 -11.30
N ILE A 348 2.40 -15.77 -10.68
CA ILE A 348 2.00 -14.35 -10.76
C ILE A 348 3.09 -13.45 -10.17
N VAL A 349 3.55 -13.76 -8.96
CA VAL A 349 4.57 -12.95 -8.29
C VAL A 349 5.88 -13.01 -9.05
N LYS A 350 6.32 -14.21 -9.48
CA LYS A 350 7.56 -14.37 -10.25
C LYS A 350 7.53 -13.61 -11.57
N ALA A 351 6.43 -13.68 -12.31
CA ALA A 351 6.30 -13.00 -13.60
C ALA A 351 6.35 -11.47 -13.41
N ALA A 352 5.54 -10.92 -12.49
CA ALA A 352 5.50 -9.49 -12.21
C ALA A 352 6.87 -8.95 -11.78
N LEU A 353 7.56 -9.66 -10.88
CA LEU A 353 8.86 -9.22 -10.37
C LEU A 353 9.99 -9.36 -11.39
N ARG A 354 9.97 -10.38 -12.24
CA ARG A 354 10.93 -10.49 -13.36
C ARG A 354 10.78 -9.32 -14.34
N ASP A 355 9.56 -8.88 -14.60
CA ASP A 355 9.32 -7.70 -15.43
C ASP A 355 9.90 -6.44 -14.76
N ALA A 356 9.67 -6.23 -13.46
CA ALA A 356 10.24 -5.12 -12.71
C ALA A 356 11.78 -5.13 -12.76
N VAL A 357 12.41 -6.27 -12.50
CA VAL A 357 13.87 -6.43 -12.55
C VAL A 357 14.40 -6.11 -13.95
N LYS A 358 13.79 -6.67 -15.00
CA LYS A 358 14.18 -6.43 -16.40
C LYS A 358 14.07 -4.95 -16.77
N ARG A 359 13.00 -4.29 -16.36
CA ARG A 359 12.73 -2.87 -16.68
C ARG A 359 13.64 -1.91 -15.91
N SER A 360 14.09 -2.30 -14.72
CA SER A 360 15.02 -1.50 -13.93
C SER A 360 16.48 -1.65 -14.35
N ALA A 361 16.84 -2.75 -15.03
CA ALA A 361 18.23 -3.11 -15.30
C ALA A 361 19.02 -2.07 -16.11
N ASP A 362 18.34 -1.37 -17.03
CA ASP A 362 18.95 -0.38 -17.92
C ASP A 362 18.73 1.07 -17.43
N ILE A 363 18.15 1.27 -16.23
CA ILE A 363 17.88 2.59 -15.69
C ILE A 363 18.96 2.95 -14.67
N GLU A 364 19.75 3.97 -14.99
CA GLU A 364 20.77 4.47 -14.07
C GLU A 364 20.10 5.04 -12.80
N GLY A 365 20.57 4.61 -11.64
CA GLY A 365 20.04 5.07 -10.36
C GLY A 365 18.71 4.44 -9.97
N ALA A 366 18.25 3.39 -10.67
CA ALA A 366 17.04 2.67 -10.28
C ALA A 366 17.08 2.22 -8.82
N GLY A 367 15.97 2.47 -8.10
CA GLY A 367 15.77 2.02 -6.74
C GLY A 367 15.67 0.50 -6.62
N ILE A 368 15.73 0.01 -5.39
CA ILE A 368 15.51 -1.41 -5.08
C ILE A 368 14.03 -1.74 -5.32
N THR A 369 13.75 -2.94 -5.81
CA THR A 369 12.39 -3.48 -5.86
C THR A 369 12.14 -4.35 -4.63
N ARG A 370 11.13 -4.00 -3.82
CA ARG A 370 10.70 -4.72 -2.62
C ARG A 370 9.19 -4.96 -2.70
N PRO A 371 8.71 -6.13 -3.12
CA PRO A 371 7.28 -6.35 -3.29
C PRO A 371 6.53 -6.39 -1.97
N TRP A 372 5.29 -5.93 -2.01
CA TRP A 372 4.24 -6.32 -1.07
C TRP A 372 3.67 -7.67 -1.50
N LEU A 373 3.62 -8.61 -0.59
CA LEU A 373 3.10 -9.97 -0.80
C LEU A 373 1.82 -10.20 0.02
N GLN A 374 0.93 -11.01 -0.50
CA GLN A 374 -0.39 -11.28 0.08
C GLN A 374 -0.31 -12.32 1.20
N ASP A 375 -0.63 -11.94 2.44
CA ASP A 375 -0.89 -12.85 3.56
C ASP A 375 -2.32 -12.64 4.10
N PHE A 376 -3.28 -12.72 3.19
CA PHE A 376 -4.71 -12.66 3.48
C PHE A 376 -5.49 -13.44 2.43
N THR A 377 -6.72 -13.84 2.76
CA THR A 377 -7.60 -14.55 1.82
C THR A 377 -8.61 -13.58 1.21
N LEU A 378 -8.61 -13.48 -0.13
CA LEU A 378 -9.62 -12.79 -0.91
C LEU A 378 -10.06 -13.70 -2.07
N GLY A 379 -11.24 -14.29 -1.95
CA GLY A 379 -11.68 -15.35 -2.87
C GLY A 379 -10.97 -16.68 -2.66
N ALA A 380 -11.13 -17.59 -3.60
CA ALA A 380 -10.47 -18.90 -3.58
C ALA A 380 -9.13 -18.86 -4.35
N PRO A 381 -8.14 -19.65 -3.93
CA PRO A 381 -8.09 -20.51 -2.74
C PRO A 381 -7.94 -19.73 -1.44
N ARG A 382 -8.10 -20.42 -0.30
CA ARG A 382 -7.67 -19.88 0.98
C ARG A 382 -6.14 -19.79 0.98
N TYR A 383 -5.61 -18.65 1.45
CA TYR A 383 -4.18 -18.45 1.61
C TYR A 383 -3.74 -19.00 2.97
N GLU A 384 -2.87 -19.97 2.93
CA GLU A 384 -2.21 -20.61 4.06
C GLU A 384 -0.68 -20.61 3.83
N ALA A 385 0.08 -21.33 4.64
CA ALA A 385 1.53 -21.31 4.56
C ALA A 385 2.09 -21.64 3.14
N PRO A 386 1.54 -22.61 2.38
CA PRO A 386 2.03 -22.88 1.03
C PRO A 386 1.87 -21.74 0.04
N GLU A 387 0.74 -20.99 0.10
CA GLU A 387 0.48 -19.87 -0.80
C GLU A 387 1.33 -18.65 -0.46
N VAL A 388 1.51 -18.38 0.84
CA VAL A 388 2.35 -17.26 1.30
C VAL A 388 3.83 -17.55 1.03
N ARG A 389 4.31 -18.75 1.38
CA ARG A 389 5.70 -19.14 1.11
C ARG A 389 6.03 -19.20 -0.37
N ALA A 390 5.08 -19.58 -1.22
CA ALA A 390 5.23 -19.58 -2.67
C ALA A 390 5.58 -18.18 -3.22
N GLN A 391 4.94 -17.12 -2.69
CA GLN A 391 5.23 -15.75 -3.09
C GLN A 391 6.62 -15.30 -2.64
N ILE A 392 7.03 -15.65 -1.42
CA ILE A 392 8.38 -15.35 -0.91
C ILE A 392 9.42 -16.07 -1.80
N GLN A 393 9.20 -17.35 -2.11
CA GLN A 393 10.09 -18.11 -2.98
C GLN A 393 10.15 -17.54 -4.40
N ALA A 394 9.00 -17.10 -4.94
CA ALA A 394 8.94 -16.46 -6.25
C ALA A 394 9.73 -15.14 -6.30
N THR A 395 9.75 -14.40 -5.19
CA THR A 395 10.57 -13.19 -5.04
C THR A 395 12.06 -13.52 -5.14
N TYR A 396 12.51 -14.55 -4.43
CA TYR A 396 13.89 -14.99 -4.51
C TYR A 396 14.28 -15.50 -5.92
N ASP A 397 13.37 -16.24 -6.56
CA ASP A 397 13.59 -16.78 -7.91
C ASP A 397 13.50 -15.71 -9.03
N ALA A 398 12.96 -14.52 -8.70
CA ALA A 398 13.05 -13.34 -9.55
C ALA A 398 14.37 -12.55 -9.36
N GLY A 399 15.25 -12.99 -8.44
CA GLY A 399 16.53 -12.33 -8.13
C GLY A 399 16.41 -11.20 -7.08
N LEU A 400 15.31 -11.14 -6.35
CA LEU A 400 15.08 -10.17 -5.28
C LEU A 400 15.18 -10.88 -3.92
N HIS A 401 15.55 -10.12 -2.86
CA HIS A 401 15.76 -10.69 -1.52
C HIS A 401 14.98 -9.95 -0.42
N GLU A 402 14.30 -8.88 -0.79
CA GLU A 402 13.48 -8.05 0.09
C GLU A 402 12.01 -8.23 -0.23
N TRP A 403 11.16 -8.18 0.81
CA TRP A 403 9.71 -8.26 0.68
C TRP A 403 9.01 -7.76 1.95
N ILE A 404 7.75 -7.38 1.82
CA ILE A 404 6.85 -7.07 2.95
C ILE A 404 5.58 -7.91 2.80
N LEU A 405 5.17 -8.59 3.88
CA LEU A 405 3.86 -9.23 3.93
C LEU A 405 2.78 -8.22 4.30
N TRP A 406 1.70 -8.24 3.53
CA TRP A 406 0.50 -7.46 3.80
C TRP A 406 -0.60 -8.34 4.38
N ASN A 407 -1.06 -7.99 5.59
CA ASN A 407 -2.31 -8.47 6.16
C ASN A 407 -3.01 -7.28 6.84
N PRO A 408 -4.25 -6.90 6.43
CA PRO A 408 -4.93 -5.70 6.95
C PRO A 408 -5.22 -5.79 8.47
N GLY A 409 -5.34 -7.01 9.02
CA GLY A 409 -5.49 -7.27 10.45
C GLY A 409 -4.15 -7.40 11.20
N SER A 410 -3.02 -7.28 10.51
CA SER A 410 -1.67 -7.51 11.06
C SER A 410 -1.51 -8.90 11.70
N HIS A 411 -2.12 -9.95 11.10
CA HIS A 411 -2.03 -11.35 11.52
C HIS A 411 -1.31 -12.14 10.43
N TYR A 412 -0.21 -12.80 10.79
CA TYR A 412 0.68 -13.41 9.82
C TYR A 412 0.70 -14.91 9.92
N THR A 413 0.93 -15.56 8.78
CA THR A 413 1.03 -17.02 8.65
C THR A 413 2.46 -17.44 9.01
N GLU A 414 2.69 -17.73 10.31
CA GLU A 414 4.00 -18.05 10.87
C GLU A 414 4.70 -19.20 10.15
N ASP A 415 3.96 -20.27 9.83
CA ASP A 415 4.49 -21.46 9.16
C ASP A 415 5.03 -21.19 7.73
N ALA A 416 4.73 -20.01 7.15
CA ALA A 416 5.27 -19.58 5.86
C ALA A 416 6.64 -18.92 5.98
N LEU A 417 7.01 -18.46 7.17
CA LEU A 417 8.25 -17.74 7.44
C LEU A 417 9.39 -18.69 7.75
N GLU A 418 10.58 -18.36 7.30
CA GLU A 418 11.75 -19.17 7.60
C GLU A 418 12.16 -18.97 9.06
N PRO A 419 12.21 -20.06 9.87
CA PRO A 419 12.66 -19.98 11.26
C PRO A 419 14.13 -19.55 11.35
N ILE A 420 14.52 -18.97 12.48
CA ILE A 420 15.93 -18.75 12.78
C ILE A 420 16.66 -20.09 12.77
N GLY A 421 17.69 -20.20 11.93
CA GLY A 421 18.43 -21.45 11.71
C GLY A 421 17.96 -22.27 10.50
N GLY A 422 16.97 -21.77 9.76
CA GLY A 422 16.47 -22.36 8.53
C GLY A 422 15.36 -23.38 8.73
N PHE A 423 14.72 -23.79 7.65
CA PHE A 423 13.72 -24.86 7.68
C PHE A 423 14.35 -26.21 8.01
N VAL A 424 13.79 -26.96 8.93
CA VAL A 424 14.22 -28.34 9.26
C VAL A 424 13.88 -29.31 8.11
N THR A 425 12.74 -29.08 7.45
CA THR A 425 12.27 -29.80 6.27
C THR A 425 12.04 -28.82 5.15
N ASP A 426 12.17 -29.27 3.91
CA ASP A 426 11.88 -28.45 2.74
C ASP A 426 10.42 -27.94 2.80
N PRO A 427 10.18 -26.61 2.82
CA PRO A 427 8.85 -26.09 2.97
C PRO A 427 7.98 -26.44 1.76
N ILE A 428 6.71 -26.68 2.01
CA ILE A 428 5.74 -26.92 0.95
C ILE A 428 5.28 -25.58 0.40
N ILE A 429 5.28 -25.46 -0.93
CA ILE A 429 4.81 -24.28 -1.65
C ILE A 429 3.76 -24.68 -2.70
N ARG A 430 2.92 -23.72 -3.06
CA ARG A 430 1.99 -23.85 -4.18
C ARG A 430 2.65 -23.40 -5.47
N VAL A 431 2.75 -24.34 -6.43
CA VAL A 431 3.18 -24.06 -7.81
C VAL A 431 2.12 -24.65 -8.73
N GLY A 432 1.52 -23.82 -9.56
CA GLY A 432 0.34 -24.23 -10.31
C GLY A 432 -0.79 -24.71 -9.39
N ASN A 433 -1.34 -25.86 -9.73
CA ASN A 433 -2.38 -26.53 -8.92
C ASN A 433 -1.81 -27.50 -7.87
N GLU A 434 -0.50 -27.58 -7.74
CA GLU A 434 0.16 -28.60 -6.91
C GLU A 434 0.78 -28.00 -5.65
N LEU A 435 0.87 -28.81 -4.61
CA LEU A 435 1.60 -28.55 -3.38
C LEU A 435 2.87 -29.39 -3.41
N ILE A 436 4.01 -28.75 -3.52
CA ILE A 436 5.32 -29.41 -3.70
C ILE A 436 6.35 -28.86 -2.73
N PRO A 437 7.40 -29.64 -2.41
CA PRO A 437 8.59 -29.10 -1.76
C PRO A 437 9.22 -27.99 -2.59
N ALA A 438 9.67 -26.92 -1.94
CA ALA A 438 10.20 -25.73 -2.62
C ALA A 438 11.42 -26.07 -3.52
N SER A 439 12.23 -27.06 -3.15
CA SER A 439 13.36 -27.54 -3.96
C SER A 439 12.94 -28.16 -5.30
N GLN A 440 11.72 -28.66 -5.42
CA GLN A 440 11.22 -29.33 -6.62
C GLN A 440 10.54 -28.39 -7.63
N ARG A 441 10.40 -27.11 -7.29
CA ARG A 441 9.66 -26.12 -8.11
C ARG A 441 10.19 -25.97 -9.56
N TYR A 442 11.45 -26.18 -9.78
CA TYR A 442 12.05 -26.08 -11.12
C TYR A 442 11.61 -27.21 -12.05
N GLU A 443 11.25 -28.36 -11.51
CA GLU A 443 10.78 -29.50 -12.31
C GLU A 443 9.42 -29.20 -12.98
N LEU A 444 8.59 -28.35 -12.33
CA LEU A 444 7.28 -27.97 -12.87
C LEU A 444 7.34 -26.69 -13.73
N THR A 445 8.21 -25.74 -13.40
CA THR A 445 8.28 -24.47 -14.13
C THR A 445 8.86 -24.61 -15.54
N ASP A 446 9.66 -25.63 -15.82
CA ASP A 446 10.16 -25.93 -17.15
C ASP A 446 9.08 -26.51 -18.08
N THR A 447 7.94 -26.92 -17.52
CA THR A 447 6.79 -27.47 -18.28
C THR A 447 5.71 -26.43 -18.60
N VAL A 448 5.75 -25.24 -17.97
CA VAL A 448 4.85 -24.13 -18.33
C VAL A 448 5.40 -23.47 -19.59
N PRO A 449 4.67 -23.46 -20.73
CA PRO A 449 5.14 -22.82 -21.95
C PRO A 449 5.48 -21.36 -21.65
N ALA A 450 6.66 -20.91 -22.03
CA ALA A 450 6.96 -19.50 -22.05
C ALA A 450 5.86 -18.78 -22.85
N VAL A 451 5.15 -17.86 -22.23
CA VAL A 451 4.17 -17.04 -22.94
C VAL A 451 4.93 -16.33 -24.08
N PRO A 452 4.55 -16.54 -25.35
CA PRO A 452 5.23 -15.86 -26.44
C PRO A 452 5.22 -14.36 -26.21
N GLU A 453 6.33 -13.70 -26.43
CA GLU A 453 6.52 -12.26 -26.24
C GLU A 453 5.48 -11.43 -27.02
N GLU A 454 4.97 -11.96 -28.14
CA GLU A 454 3.86 -11.40 -28.93
C GLU A 454 2.51 -11.41 -28.18
N LEU A 455 2.21 -12.44 -27.38
CA LEU A 455 0.96 -12.52 -26.61
C LEU A 455 0.95 -11.62 -25.39
N ALA A 456 2.11 -11.35 -24.79
CA ALA A 456 2.21 -10.39 -23.69
C ALA A 456 1.93 -8.96 -24.15
N ALA A 457 2.27 -8.62 -25.39
CA ALA A 457 1.95 -7.32 -26.00
C ALA A 457 0.48 -7.22 -26.42
N GLU A 458 -0.13 -8.31 -26.90
CA GLU A 458 -1.53 -8.36 -27.33
C GLU A 458 -2.52 -8.38 -26.16
N VAL A 459 -2.16 -8.99 -25.02
CA VAL A 459 -3.02 -9.03 -23.81
C VAL A 459 -3.17 -7.63 -23.21
N VAL A 460 -2.17 -6.76 -23.34
CA VAL A 460 -2.27 -5.36 -22.89
C VAL A 460 -3.21 -4.56 -23.81
N ASP A 461 -3.25 -4.85 -25.10
CA ASP A 461 -4.15 -4.18 -26.05
C ASP A 461 -5.60 -4.74 -26.01
N THR A 462 -5.78 -6.02 -25.67
CA THR A 462 -7.12 -6.64 -25.57
C THR A 462 -7.78 -6.43 -24.21
N ALA A 463 -7.02 -6.22 -23.13
CA ALA A 463 -7.56 -5.84 -21.83
C ALA A 463 -8.25 -4.46 -21.86
N ALA A 464 -7.92 -3.63 -22.85
CA ALA A 464 -8.65 -2.40 -23.14
C ALA A 464 -10.07 -2.63 -23.74
N THR A 465 -10.45 -3.85 -24.08
CA THR A 465 -11.65 -4.05 -24.92
C THR A 465 -12.79 -4.90 -24.34
N THR A 466 -12.65 -5.60 -23.19
CA THR A 466 -13.80 -6.42 -22.71
C THR A 466 -13.83 -6.65 -21.20
N ILE A 467 -14.68 -5.93 -20.47
CA ILE A 467 -15.15 -6.34 -19.13
C ILE A 467 -16.65 -6.07 -18.99
N ARG A 468 -17.44 -7.14 -18.92
CA ARG A 468 -18.80 -7.12 -18.37
C ARG A 468 -18.71 -7.42 -16.87
N VAL A 469 -19.24 -6.54 -16.06
CA VAL A 469 -19.39 -6.72 -14.61
C VAL A 469 -20.75 -7.40 -14.37
N ASP A 470 -20.73 -8.64 -13.88
CA ASP A 470 -21.90 -9.23 -13.25
C ASP A 470 -21.95 -8.70 -11.79
N THR A 471 -22.91 -7.82 -11.53
CA THR A 471 -23.22 -7.35 -10.18
C THR A 471 -23.84 -8.48 -9.37
N ILE A 472 -23.18 -8.86 -8.29
CA ILE A 472 -23.76 -9.74 -7.26
C ILE A 472 -24.79 -8.91 -6.48
N PRO A 473 -26.06 -9.35 -6.36
CA PRO A 473 -27.07 -8.59 -5.61
C PRO A 473 -26.77 -8.67 -4.10
N VAL A 474 -26.77 -7.51 -3.46
CA VAL A 474 -26.78 -7.41 -1.99
C VAL A 474 -28.19 -7.80 -1.52
N ASP A 475 -28.31 -8.96 -0.88
CA ASP A 475 -29.53 -9.34 -0.20
C ASP A 475 -29.80 -8.42 0.98
N THR A 476 -30.88 -7.66 0.84
CA THR A 476 -31.50 -6.86 1.91
C THR A 476 -32.02 -7.77 2.99
N ILE A 477 -31.36 -7.75 4.16
CA ILE A 477 -31.91 -8.38 5.36
C ILE A 477 -33.08 -7.51 5.84
N GLY A 478 -34.29 -8.03 5.63
CA GLY A 478 -35.54 -7.41 6.04
C GLY A 478 -35.64 -7.25 7.55
N GLY A 479 -36.09 -6.07 7.97
CA GLY A 479 -36.48 -5.81 9.34
C GLY A 479 -37.68 -6.62 9.74
N GLY A 480 -37.58 -7.29 10.86
CA GLY A 480 -38.67 -7.95 11.59
C GLY A 480 -38.87 -7.27 12.93
N THR A 481 -39.93 -6.49 13.01
CA THR A 481 -40.50 -5.98 14.25
C THR A 481 -41.08 -7.11 15.09
N ARG A 482 -40.66 -7.23 16.33
CA ARG A 482 -41.54 -7.42 17.51
C ARG A 482 -40.76 -7.15 18.80
#